data_56664d6fa9dace76a717935d84aa800d
#
_entry.id   56664d6fa9dace76a717935d84aa800d
#
_cell.length_a   1.000
_cell.length_b   1.000
_cell.length_c   1.000
_cell.angle_alpha   90.00
_cell.angle_beta   90.00
_cell.angle_gamma   90.00
#
_symmetry.space_group_name_H-M   'P 1'
#
loop_
_entity.id
_entity.type
_entity.pdbx_description
1 polymer ?
#
loop_
_entity_poly.entity_id
_entity_poly.type
_entity_poly.pdbx_seq_one_letter_code
_entity_poly.pdbx_strand_id
1 'polypeptide(L)'
;MRIREVFSAIASAVLALQLLCVNLSAQSSPGNVTDIAVAPQYDTTHVYVAPEDFDRFVGSLMATFGGTTSKQGVFTVTPTPSSTMSQLVLTPVGTLSVFGFKTPIPYPFGAERTGYLVTDFDAAVQAARTTGADVLVTPFNDPIGRDAIIQWPGGVNTQLYWHTTAPSYKALQTIPENRVYVSADRVAAFVDSFLAFSHGSVISDDAHAPGVEIGRPSDTYRRIRIQSNFGKLTVLATDGQLPYPYGHEVTGYEVSDLPATLAKARAAGVQVLVPPYTAGQRTAALVQFPGGYIAEIHASSDK
;
A
#
# COMPACT_ATOMS: atom_id res chain seq x y z
N MET A 1 36.39 -26.13 -77.39
CA MET A 1 35.46 -25.09 -77.92
C MET A 1 34.26 -25.02 -77.01
N ARG A 2 34.05 -23.82 -76.32
CA ARG A 2 32.84 -23.42 -75.54
C ARG A 2 32.57 -24.07 -74.18
N ILE A 3 33.30 -23.61 -73.17
CA ILE A 3 32.91 -23.59 -71.77
C ILE A 3 33.07 -22.11 -71.32
N ARG A 4 32.13 -21.24 -71.70
CA ARG A 4 32.17 -19.83 -71.29
C ARG A 4 30.81 -19.13 -71.15
N GLU A 5 29.70 -19.85 -71.24
CA GLU A 5 28.37 -19.19 -71.14
C GLU A 5 27.46 -19.66 -70.04
N VAL A 6 27.97 -20.42 -69.06
CA VAL A 6 27.13 -20.88 -67.95
C VAL A 6 27.36 -20.10 -66.64
N PHE A 7 28.36 -19.20 -66.56
CA PHE A 7 28.66 -18.49 -65.34
C PHE A 7 28.05 -17.05 -65.20
N SER A 8 27.30 -16.60 -66.20
CA SER A 8 26.74 -15.24 -66.23
C SER A 8 25.27 -15.15 -65.75
N ALA A 9 24.59 -16.26 -65.51
CA ALA A 9 23.18 -16.24 -65.06
C ALA A 9 22.92 -16.49 -63.60
N ILE A 10 23.98 -16.79 -62.85
CA ILE A 10 23.84 -17.05 -61.38
C ILE A 10 24.21 -15.82 -60.49
N ALA A 11 24.90 -14.84 -61.05
CA ALA A 11 25.32 -13.65 -60.31
C ALA A 11 24.23 -12.57 -60.15
N SER A 12 23.12 -12.64 -60.90
CA SER A 12 22.05 -11.62 -60.85
C SER A 12 20.87 -11.99 -59.94
N ALA A 13 20.79 -13.23 -59.44
CA ALA A 13 19.69 -13.68 -58.60
C ALA A 13 20.00 -13.57 -57.08
N VAL A 14 21.25 -13.33 -56.69
CA VAL A 14 21.64 -13.24 -55.27
C VAL A 14 21.59 -11.79 -54.75
N LEU A 15 21.52 -10.78 -55.60
CA LEU A 15 21.49 -9.38 -55.21
C LEU A 15 20.08 -8.80 -55.01
N ALA A 16 19.03 -9.54 -55.30
CA ALA A 16 17.63 -9.12 -55.13
C ALA A 16 16.97 -9.62 -53.83
N LEU A 17 17.67 -10.45 -53.04
CA LEU A 17 17.11 -11.02 -51.80
C LEU A 17 17.67 -10.41 -50.52
N GLN A 18 18.45 -9.34 -50.60
CA GLN A 18 19.05 -8.66 -49.43
C GLN A 18 18.42 -7.29 -49.11
N LEU A 19 17.35 -6.89 -49.77
CA LEU A 19 16.71 -5.58 -49.54
C LEU A 19 15.28 -5.66 -49.02
N LEU A 20 14.87 -6.76 -48.39
CA LEU A 20 13.55 -6.93 -47.76
C LEU A 20 13.64 -7.37 -46.29
N CYS A 21 14.75 -7.09 -45.61
CA CYS A 21 14.76 -6.96 -44.17
C CYS A 21 14.43 -5.51 -43.80
N VAL A 22 13.27 -5.03 -44.23
CA VAL A 22 12.67 -3.82 -43.64
C VAL A 22 12.29 -4.14 -42.23
N ASN A 23 12.98 -3.48 -41.30
CA ASN A 23 12.65 -3.35 -39.91
C ASN A 23 11.13 -3.31 -39.69
N LEU A 24 10.50 -4.43 -39.37
CA LEU A 24 9.34 -4.46 -38.52
C LEU A 24 9.87 -4.26 -37.10
N SER A 25 10.31 -3.04 -36.78
CA SER A 25 10.17 -2.54 -35.44
C SER A 25 8.66 -2.55 -35.21
N ALA A 26 8.16 -3.61 -34.59
CA ALA A 26 6.88 -3.56 -33.95
C ALA A 26 7.00 -2.39 -32.93
N GLN A 27 6.55 -1.20 -33.36
CA GLN A 27 6.08 -0.22 -32.41
C GLN A 27 4.94 -0.93 -31.67
N SER A 28 5.27 -1.52 -30.52
CA SER A 28 4.30 -1.75 -29.48
C SER A 28 3.68 -0.37 -29.24
N SER A 29 2.47 -0.17 -29.75
CA SER A 29 1.60 0.91 -29.28
C SER A 29 1.73 0.87 -27.77
N PRO A 30 1.87 2.04 -27.08
CA PRO A 30 1.73 2.04 -25.65
C PRO A 30 0.36 1.43 -25.39
N GLY A 31 0.34 0.16 -24.96
CA GLY A 31 -0.88 -0.51 -24.54
C GLY A 31 -1.51 0.42 -23.52
N ASN A 32 -2.81 0.66 -23.65
CA ASN A 32 -3.57 1.33 -22.60
C ASN A 32 -3.15 0.63 -21.30
N VAL A 33 -2.37 1.31 -20.48
CA VAL A 33 -1.98 0.81 -19.18
C VAL A 33 -3.27 0.77 -18.39
N THR A 34 -3.81 -0.43 -18.25
CA THR A 34 -5.09 -0.62 -17.53
C THR A 34 -4.80 -0.25 -16.08
N ASP A 35 -5.54 0.72 -15.56
CA ASP A 35 -5.47 1.07 -14.15
C ASP A 35 -5.89 -0.16 -13.34
N ILE A 36 -4.96 -0.69 -12.57
CA ILE A 36 -5.19 -1.88 -11.74
C ILE A 36 -5.80 -1.54 -10.38
N ALA A 37 -5.86 -0.28 -9.99
CA ALA A 37 -6.50 0.17 -8.76
C ALA A 37 -8.01 0.24 -8.92
N VAL A 38 -8.78 -0.21 -7.91
CA VAL A 38 -10.23 0.01 -7.90
C VAL A 38 -10.56 1.44 -7.48
N ALA A 39 -10.21 1.84 -6.29
CA ALA A 39 -10.27 3.20 -5.76
C ALA A 39 -9.86 3.22 -4.27
N PRO A 40 -9.41 4.38 -3.73
CA PRO A 40 -8.87 4.45 -2.37
C PRO A 40 -9.85 4.08 -1.24
N GLN A 41 -11.17 4.22 -1.45
CA GLN A 41 -12.15 3.81 -0.42
C GLN A 41 -12.20 2.28 -0.23
N TYR A 42 -11.66 1.52 -1.15
CA TYR A 42 -11.60 0.06 -1.07
C TYR A 42 -10.28 -0.46 -0.54
N ASP A 43 -9.26 0.40 -0.42
CA ASP A 43 -8.01 0.01 0.19
C ASP A 43 -8.19 -0.11 1.71
N THR A 44 -7.54 -1.08 2.31
CA THR A 44 -7.73 -1.39 3.72
C THR A 44 -6.40 -1.38 4.47
N THR A 45 -6.43 -0.86 5.70
CA THR A 45 -5.38 -1.15 6.66
C THR A 45 -5.66 -2.52 7.28
N HIS A 46 -4.77 -3.47 7.12
CA HIS A 46 -4.86 -4.80 7.75
C HIS A 46 -4.29 -4.71 9.15
N VAL A 47 -5.14 -4.91 10.14
CA VAL A 47 -4.80 -4.79 11.56
C VAL A 47 -4.98 -6.14 12.25
N TYR A 48 -4.02 -6.48 13.09
CA TYR A 48 -3.99 -7.75 13.83
C TYR A 48 -4.04 -7.46 15.33
N VAL A 49 -5.06 -7.98 15.99
CA VAL A 49 -5.23 -7.85 17.45
C VAL A 49 -5.45 -9.22 18.08
N ALA A 50 -5.14 -9.34 19.35
CA ALA A 50 -5.47 -10.56 20.09
C ALA A 50 -6.99 -10.77 20.08
N PRO A 51 -7.49 -12.02 19.96
CA PRO A 51 -8.93 -12.30 19.91
C PRO A 51 -9.73 -11.71 21.08
N GLU A 52 -9.15 -11.66 22.25
CA GLU A 52 -9.73 -11.07 23.47
C GLU A 52 -9.87 -9.54 23.43
N ASP A 53 -9.07 -8.89 22.59
CA ASP A 53 -9.12 -7.44 22.40
C ASP A 53 -10.00 -7.01 21.21
N PHE A 54 -10.45 -7.96 20.40
CA PHE A 54 -11.09 -7.71 19.10
C PHE A 54 -12.28 -6.75 19.19
N ASP A 55 -13.27 -7.07 20.02
CA ASP A 55 -14.49 -6.26 20.13
C ASP A 55 -14.19 -4.87 20.75
N ARG A 56 -13.26 -4.82 21.72
CA ARG A 56 -12.81 -3.56 22.33
C ARG A 56 -12.10 -2.68 21.33
N PHE A 57 -11.27 -3.27 20.47
CA PHE A 57 -10.58 -2.57 19.39
C PHE A 57 -11.58 -1.98 18.39
N VAL A 58 -12.49 -2.80 17.84
CA VAL A 58 -13.51 -2.34 16.89
C VAL A 58 -14.39 -1.26 17.49
N GLY A 59 -14.84 -1.45 18.76
CA GLY A 59 -15.62 -0.44 19.48
C GLY A 59 -14.89 0.90 19.64
N SER A 60 -13.58 0.86 19.91
CA SER A 60 -12.78 2.08 20.06
C SER A 60 -12.59 2.85 18.75
N LEU A 61 -12.43 2.15 17.61
CA LEU A 61 -12.39 2.76 16.26
C LEU A 61 -13.71 3.45 15.93
N MET A 62 -14.83 2.74 16.17
CA MET A 62 -16.17 3.27 15.92
C MET A 62 -16.49 4.48 16.80
N ALA A 63 -16.06 4.49 18.05
CA ALA A 63 -16.24 5.63 18.96
C ALA A 63 -15.37 6.83 18.54
N THR A 64 -14.18 6.58 18.00
CA THR A 64 -13.22 7.62 17.59
C THR A 64 -13.65 8.29 16.28
N PHE A 65 -13.92 7.48 15.23
CA PHE A 65 -14.12 7.98 13.87
C PHE A 65 -15.57 7.89 13.38
N GLY A 66 -16.43 7.11 14.04
CA GLY A 66 -17.75 6.77 13.52
C GLY A 66 -17.69 5.73 12.39
N GLY A 67 -18.78 5.62 11.65
CA GLY A 67 -18.87 4.71 10.51
C GLY A 67 -19.78 3.51 10.73
N THR A 68 -19.47 2.38 10.07
CA THR A 68 -20.23 1.12 10.15
C THR A 68 -19.26 -0.07 10.12
N THR A 69 -19.75 -1.26 10.47
CA THR A 69 -18.97 -2.48 10.39
C THR A 69 -19.69 -3.54 9.58
N SER A 70 -18.94 -4.46 8.98
CA SER A 70 -19.51 -5.72 8.49
C SER A 70 -19.91 -6.60 9.66
N LYS A 71 -20.64 -7.68 9.36
CA LYS A 71 -20.84 -8.75 10.34
C LYS A 71 -19.50 -9.42 10.64
N GLN A 72 -19.19 -9.61 11.93
CA GLN A 72 -18.04 -10.39 12.35
C GLN A 72 -18.24 -11.87 11.99
N GLY A 73 -17.17 -12.52 11.56
CA GLY A 73 -17.13 -13.94 11.27
C GLY A 73 -15.81 -14.59 11.66
N VAL A 74 -15.74 -15.91 11.50
CA VAL A 74 -14.51 -16.68 11.69
C VAL A 74 -14.19 -17.39 10.38
N PHE A 75 -13.00 -17.13 9.83
CA PHE A 75 -12.60 -17.58 8.50
C PHE A 75 -11.16 -18.11 8.49
N THR A 76 -10.81 -18.83 7.42
CA THR A 76 -9.43 -19.08 7.02
C THR A 76 -9.04 -17.97 6.06
N VAL A 77 -8.10 -17.10 6.47
CA VAL A 77 -7.67 -15.92 5.70
C VAL A 77 -6.20 -16.03 5.28
N THR A 78 -5.64 -17.22 5.35
CA THR A 78 -4.26 -17.53 5.01
C THR A 78 -4.19 -18.74 4.12
N PRO A 79 -3.13 -18.94 3.30
CA PRO A 79 -3.00 -20.11 2.43
C PRO A 79 -2.81 -21.42 3.20
N THR A 80 -2.47 -21.34 4.49
CA THR A 80 -2.38 -22.48 5.42
C THR A 80 -3.59 -22.48 6.36
N PRO A 81 -3.97 -23.62 6.93
CA PRO A 81 -5.12 -23.69 7.84
C PRO A 81 -5.01 -22.69 8.99
N SER A 82 -6.01 -21.85 9.14
CA SER A 82 -6.12 -20.88 10.24
C SER A 82 -7.57 -20.70 10.68
N SER A 83 -7.76 -20.24 11.90
CA SER A 83 -9.05 -19.81 12.43
C SER A 83 -8.92 -18.36 12.89
N THR A 84 -9.57 -17.45 12.17
CA THR A 84 -9.35 -16.01 12.35
C THR A 84 -10.69 -15.29 12.45
N MET A 85 -10.92 -14.58 13.57
CA MET A 85 -11.98 -13.58 13.64
C MET A 85 -11.67 -12.49 12.62
N SER A 86 -12.66 -12.11 11.82
CA SER A 86 -12.50 -11.06 10.81
C SER A 86 -13.72 -10.16 10.77
N GLN A 87 -13.46 -8.87 10.66
CA GLN A 87 -14.49 -7.85 10.52
C GLN A 87 -13.93 -6.64 9.76
N LEU A 88 -14.74 -6.11 8.86
CA LEU A 88 -14.42 -4.87 8.17
C LEU A 88 -14.99 -3.69 8.96
N VAL A 89 -14.18 -2.64 9.16
CA VAL A 89 -14.59 -1.37 9.79
C VAL A 89 -14.50 -0.28 8.74
N LEU A 90 -15.66 0.31 8.40
CA LEU A 90 -15.81 1.33 7.36
C LEU A 90 -15.99 2.69 8.04
N THR A 91 -14.91 3.43 8.23
CA THR A 91 -14.96 4.78 8.80
C THR A 91 -15.00 5.85 7.71
N PRO A 92 -15.40 7.07 8.02
CA PRO A 92 -15.33 8.17 7.06
C PRO A 92 -13.91 8.56 6.61
N VAL A 93 -12.89 8.14 7.37
CA VAL A 93 -11.48 8.52 7.20
C VAL A 93 -10.57 7.37 6.76
N GLY A 94 -11.13 6.19 6.56
CA GLY A 94 -10.40 5.00 6.09
C GLY A 94 -11.12 3.69 6.40
N THR A 95 -10.75 2.65 5.69
CA THR A 95 -11.28 1.30 5.83
C THR A 95 -10.23 0.39 6.48
N LEU A 96 -10.65 -0.43 7.44
CA LEU A 96 -9.77 -1.36 8.14
C LEU A 96 -10.31 -2.79 8.03
N SER A 97 -9.43 -3.72 7.69
CA SER A 97 -9.66 -5.15 7.83
C SER A 97 -9.05 -5.62 9.15
N VAL A 98 -9.90 -5.99 10.11
CA VAL A 98 -9.47 -6.38 11.45
C VAL A 98 -9.44 -7.89 11.56
N PHE A 99 -8.32 -8.43 12.07
CA PHE A 99 -8.05 -9.85 12.21
C PHE A 99 -7.67 -10.21 13.65
N GLY A 100 -8.34 -11.22 14.22
CA GLY A 100 -8.00 -11.83 15.51
C GLY A 100 -7.74 -13.32 15.33
N PHE A 101 -6.49 -13.74 15.26
CA PHE A 101 -6.13 -15.14 15.06
C PHE A 101 -6.37 -15.96 16.32
N LYS A 102 -7.21 -17.00 16.22
CA LYS A 102 -7.41 -18.02 17.26
C LYS A 102 -6.40 -19.16 17.18
N THR A 103 -5.66 -19.24 16.10
CA THR A 103 -4.56 -20.18 15.84
C THR A 103 -3.24 -19.43 15.76
N PRO A 104 -2.08 -20.10 15.85
CA PRO A 104 -0.78 -19.45 15.60
C PRO A 104 -0.79 -18.73 14.24
N ILE A 105 -0.21 -17.53 14.23
CA ILE A 105 -0.19 -16.68 13.03
C ILE A 105 0.94 -17.12 12.12
N PRO A 106 0.68 -17.54 10.86
CA PRO A 106 1.75 -17.90 9.94
C PRO A 106 2.44 -16.62 9.42
N TYR A 107 3.77 -16.66 9.24
CA TYR A 107 4.50 -15.59 8.59
C TYR A 107 4.11 -15.48 7.11
N PRO A 108 3.96 -14.27 6.51
CA PRO A 108 4.16 -12.94 7.09
C PRO A 108 2.87 -12.27 7.62
N PHE A 109 1.82 -13.03 7.91
CA PHE A 109 0.61 -12.53 8.53
C PHE A 109 0.90 -12.07 9.96
N GLY A 110 0.05 -11.19 10.50
CA GLY A 110 0.23 -10.64 11.86
C GLY A 110 0.99 -9.33 11.93
N ALA A 111 1.72 -8.94 10.87
CA ALA A 111 2.27 -7.60 10.74
C ALA A 111 1.26 -6.71 10.00
N GLU A 112 1.03 -5.51 10.53
CA GLU A 112 0.19 -4.49 9.89
C GLU A 112 0.73 -4.14 8.51
N ARG A 113 -0.19 -3.92 7.57
CA ARG A 113 0.12 -3.53 6.20
C ARG A 113 -1.07 -2.91 5.51
N THR A 114 -0.80 -2.17 4.46
CA THR A 114 -1.85 -1.71 3.54
C THR A 114 -2.25 -2.82 2.58
N GLY A 115 -3.54 -2.98 2.35
CA GLY A 115 -4.12 -3.84 1.32
C GLY A 115 -4.74 -3.01 0.20
N TYR A 116 -4.45 -3.38 -1.04
CA TYR A 116 -4.96 -2.74 -2.24
C TYR A 116 -5.95 -3.66 -2.97
N LEU A 117 -7.20 -3.20 -3.13
CA LEU A 117 -8.17 -3.88 -4.00
C LEU A 117 -7.83 -3.58 -5.46
N VAL A 118 -7.65 -4.66 -6.23
CA VAL A 118 -7.26 -4.55 -7.63
C VAL A 118 -8.38 -5.00 -8.57
N THR A 119 -8.42 -4.42 -9.78
CA THR A 119 -9.40 -4.73 -10.83
C THR A 119 -9.12 -6.06 -11.51
N ASP A 120 -7.83 -6.39 -11.71
CA ASP A 120 -7.34 -7.64 -12.28
C ASP A 120 -6.19 -8.16 -11.41
N PHE A 121 -6.46 -9.27 -10.73
CA PHE A 121 -5.53 -9.82 -9.76
C PHE A 121 -4.23 -10.36 -10.36
N ASP A 122 -4.34 -11.11 -11.46
CA ASP A 122 -3.17 -11.71 -12.09
C ASP A 122 -2.29 -10.65 -12.76
N ALA A 123 -2.92 -9.65 -13.41
CA ALA A 123 -2.22 -8.50 -13.96
C ALA A 123 -1.52 -7.68 -12.86
N ALA A 124 -2.16 -7.46 -11.71
CA ALA A 124 -1.57 -6.73 -10.59
C ALA A 124 -0.36 -7.46 -9.99
N VAL A 125 -0.45 -8.77 -9.77
CA VAL A 125 0.68 -9.58 -9.27
C VAL A 125 1.84 -9.57 -10.28
N GLN A 126 1.54 -9.67 -11.58
CA GLN A 126 2.55 -9.60 -12.63
C GLN A 126 3.17 -8.20 -12.71
N ALA A 127 2.38 -7.14 -12.63
CA ALA A 127 2.88 -5.77 -12.60
C ALA A 127 3.82 -5.54 -11.40
N ALA A 128 3.45 -6.00 -10.20
CA ALA A 128 4.31 -5.90 -9.02
C ALA A 128 5.68 -6.57 -9.26
N ARG A 129 5.71 -7.78 -9.82
CA ARG A 129 6.97 -8.49 -10.17
C ARG A 129 7.81 -7.73 -11.17
N THR A 130 7.20 -7.23 -12.24
CA THR A 130 7.93 -6.55 -13.32
C THR A 130 8.47 -5.18 -12.89
N THR A 131 7.87 -4.57 -11.89
CA THR A 131 8.30 -3.29 -11.31
C THR A 131 9.26 -3.45 -10.13
N GLY A 132 9.64 -4.67 -9.75
CA GLY A 132 10.70 -4.94 -8.79
C GLY A 132 10.25 -5.35 -7.39
N ALA A 133 8.95 -5.65 -7.19
CA ALA A 133 8.49 -6.23 -5.94
C ALA A 133 8.67 -7.75 -5.92
N ASP A 134 9.01 -8.30 -4.75
CA ASP A 134 9.00 -9.72 -4.48
C ASP A 134 7.59 -10.20 -4.13
N VAL A 135 7.22 -11.42 -4.51
CA VAL A 135 5.97 -12.05 -4.06
C VAL A 135 6.28 -12.98 -2.89
N LEU A 136 6.03 -12.50 -1.67
CA LEU A 136 6.27 -13.25 -0.44
C LEU A 136 5.27 -14.38 -0.24
N VAL A 137 3.99 -14.10 -0.49
CA VAL A 137 2.92 -15.11 -0.48
C VAL A 137 2.31 -15.14 -1.87
N THR A 138 2.47 -16.28 -2.53
CA THR A 138 1.90 -16.49 -3.86
C THR A 138 0.37 -16.43 -3.83
N PRO A 139 -0.28 -16.13 -4.97
CA PRO A 139 -1.74 -16.12 -5.05
C PRO A 139 -2.42 -17.29 -4.37
N PHE A 140 -3.38 -17.00 -3.50
CA PHE A 140 -4.23 -17.99 -2.83
C PHE A 140 -5.67 -17.49 -2.76
N ASN A 141 -6.61 -18.43 -2.58
CA ASN A 141 -8.01 -18.08 -2.42
C ASN A 141 -8.32 -17.82 -0.95
N ASP A 142 -9.15 -16.82 -0.72
CA ASP A 142 -9.83 -16.54 0.54
C ASP A 142 -11.34 -16.75 0.38
N PRO A 143 -12.18 -16.61 1.43
CA PRO A 143 -13.62 -16.85 1.33
C PRO A 143 -14.38 -15.95 0.35
N ILE A 144 -13.83 -14.80 -0.02
CA ILE A 144 -14.51 -13.80 -0.86
C ILE A 144 -13.73 -13.42 -2.12
N GLY A 145 -12.52 -13.98 -2.31
CA GLY A 145 -11.70 -13.63 -3.46
C GLY A 145 -10.35 -14.32 -3.53
N ARG A 146 -9.34 -13.53 -3.85
CA ARG A 146 -7.94 -13.96 -3.98
C ARG A 146 -7.03 -12.93 -3.37
N ASP A 147 -5.97 -13.41 -2.72
CA ASP A 147 -4.96 -12.60 -2.06
C ASP A 147 -3.54 -12.99 -2.49
N ALA A 148 -2.62 -12.03 -2.36
CA ALA A 148 -1.17 -12.23 -2.40
C ALA A 148 -0.49 -11.20 -1.51
N ILE A 149 0.68 -11.52 -0.95
CA ILE A 149 1.50 -10.53 -0.24
C ILE A 149 2.75 -10.29 -1.07
N ILE A 150 2.99 -9.03 -1.38
CA ILE A 150 4.19 -8.56 -2.07
C ILE A 150 5.06 -7.75 -1.12
N GLN A 151 6.34 -7.68 -1.42
CA GLN A 151 7.30 -6.85 -0.71
C GLN A 151 8.02 -5.93 -1.70
N TRP A 152 7.90 -4.64 -1.48
CA TRP A 152 8.61 -3.62 -2.25
C TRP A 152 10.11 -3.58 -1.90
N PRO A 153 10.97 -3.07 -2.80
CA PRO A 153 12.34 -2.72 -2.44
C PRO A 153 12.36 -1.87 -1.16
N GLY A 154 13.19 -2.27 -0.17
CA GLY A 154 13.19 -1.60 1.13
C GLY A 154 12.37 -2.29 2.22
N GLY A 155 11.69 -3.40 1.88
CA GLY A 155 11.08 -4.30 2.86
C GLY A 155 9.63 -3.99 3.23
N VAL A 156 8.99 -3.02 2.58
CA VAL A 156 7.58 -2.68 2.82
C VAL A 156 6.67 -3.75 2.21
N ASN A 157 5.79 -4.32 3.02
CA ASN A 157 4.84 -5.35 2.60
C ASN A 157 3.48 -4.74 2.26
N THR A 158 2.89 -5.20 1.16
CA THR A 158 1.53 -4.82 0.74
C THR A 158 0.73 -6.07 0.41
N GLN A 159 -0.53 -6.11 0.77
CA GLN A 159 -1.44 -7.17 0.33
C GLN A 159 -2.18 -6.70 -0.92
N LEU A 160 -2.09 -7.48 -2.00
CA LEU A 160 -2.97 -7.33 -3.16
C LEU A 160 -4.17 -8.26 -2.95
N TYR A 161 -5.37 -7.76 -3.16
CA TYR A 161 -6.58 -8.58 -3.05
C TYR A 161 -7.61 -8.23 -4.13
N TRP A 162 -8.44 -9.20 -4.44
CA TRP A 162 -9.50 -9.11 -5.44
C TRP A 162 -10.73 -9.85 -4.94
N HIS A 163 -11.89 -9.27 -5.14
CA HIS A 163 -13.16 -9.86 -4.71
C HIS A 163 -13.94 -10.46 -5.86
N THR A 164 -14.53 -11.63 -5.65
CA THR A 164 -15.44 -12.29 -6.60
C THR A 164 -16.72 -11.46 -6.86
N THR A 165 -17.13 -10.67 -5.87
CA THR A 165 -18.22 -9.69 -5.99
C THR A 165 -17.67 -8.32 -5.68
N ALA A 166 -17.82 -7.40 -6.63
CA ALA A 166 -17.36 -6.02 -6.44
C ALA A 166 -18.02 -5.39 -5.21
N PRO A 167 -17.23 -4.88 -4.24
CA PRO A 167 -17.78 -4.23 -3.07
C PRO A 167 -18.38 -2.86 -3.45
N SER A 168 -19.30 -2.38 -2.61
CA SER A 168 -19.91 -1.05 -2.78
C SER A 168 -19.80 -0.29 -1.46
N TYR A 169 -18.69 0.44 -1.28
CA TYR A 169 -18.45 1.25 -0.09
C TYR A 169 -18.75 2.72 -0.38
N LYS A 170 -19.16 3.43 0.66
CA LYS A 170 -19.31 4.89 0.56
C LYS A 170 -17.96 5.55 0.31
N ALA A 171 -17.96 6.65 -0.44
CA ALA A 171 -16.78 7.49 -0.59
C ALA A 171 -16.30 7.99 0.78
N LEU A 172 -14.99 7.97 0.98
CA LEU A 172 -14.36 8.53 2.16
C LEU A 172 -14.49 10.06 2.20
N GLN A 173 -14.60 10.63 3.39
CA GLN A 173 -14.51 12.09 3.58
C GLN A 173 -13.07 12.57 3.39
N THR A 174 -12.12 11.78 3.87
CA THR A 174 -10.68 11.98 3.69
C THR A 174 -10.01 10.66 3.35
N ILE A 175 -9.05 10.68 2.44
CA ILE A 175 -8.28 9.50 2.05
C ILE A 175 -7.14 9.34 3.05
N PRO A 176 -7.00 8.15 3.68
CA PRO A 176 -5.90 7.88 4.61
C PRO A 176 -4.55 7.94 3.89
N GLU A 177 -3.51 8.22 4.66
CA GLU A 177 -2.14 8.27 4.19
C GLU A 177 -1.38 7.05 4.72
N ASN A 178 -0.94 6.15 3.84
CA ASN A 178 -0.03 5.10 4.23
C ASN A 178 1.38 5.69 4.44
N ARG A 179 1.96 5.51 5.63
CA ARG A 179 3.26 6.07 6.03
C ARG A 179 4.24 4.93 6.25
N VAL A 180 5.23 4.84 5.39
CA VAL A 180 6.21 3.74 5.38
C VAL A 180 7.62 4.26 5.66
N TYR A 181 8.37 3.51 6.45
CA TYR A 181 9.76 3.80 6.77
C TYR A 181 10.66 2.98 5.84
N VAL A 182 11.54 3.67 5.12
CA VAL A 182 12.44 3.05 4.16
C VAL A 182 13.86 3.54 4.43
N SER A 183 14.83 2.63 4.43
CA SER A 183 16.24 3.02 4.58
C SER A 183 16.69 3.94 3.44
N ALA A 184 17.52 4.93 3.75
CA ALA A 184 17.90 5.98 2.81
C ALA A 184 18.50 5.44 1.50
N ASP A 185 19.23 4.32 1.55
CA ASP A 185 19.81 3.65 0.39
C ASP A 185 18.79 2.91 -0.50
N ARG A 186 17.57 2.67 -0.01
CA ARG A 186 16.49 1.96 -0.71
C ARG A 186 15.36 2.86 -1.20
N VAL A 187 15.31 4.11 -0.73
CA VAL A 187 14.22 5.05 -1.07
C VAL A 187 14.01 5.19 -2.58
N ALA A 188 15.08 5.35 -3.37
CA ALA A 188 14.96 5.50 -4.81
C ALA A 188 14.35 4.24 -5.45
N ALA A 189 14.86 3.06 -5.11
CA ALA A 189 14.35 1.80 -5.64
C ALA A 189 12.89 1.55 -5.23
N PHE A 190 12.51 1.90 -4.00
CA PHE A 190 11.13 1.82 -3.53
C PHE A 190 10.21 2.74 -4.35
N VAL A 191 10.58 4.03 -4.47
CA VAL A 191 9.77 5.04 -5.15
C VAL A 191 9.59 4.68 -6.63
N ASP A 192 10.68 4.32 -7.32
CA ASP A 192 10.64 3.94 -8.74
C ASP A 192 9.73 2.71 -8.96
N SER A 193 9.87 1.68 -8.12
CA SER A 193 9.06 0.47 -8.18
C SER A 193 7.58 0.77 -7.93
N PHE A 194 7.25 1.53 -6.88
CA PHE A 194 5.88 1.87 -6.54
C PHE A 194 5.21 2.77 -7.58
N LEU A 195 5.93 3.78 -8.12
CA LEU A 195 5.39 4.65 -9.18
C LEU A 195 5.13 3.88 -10.47
N ALA A 196 6.05 2.99 -10.85
CA ALA A 196 5.88 2.15 -12.04
C ALA A 196 4.66 1.19 -11.90
N PHE A 197 4.40 0.69 -10.70
CA PHE A 197 3.24 -0.16 -10.40
C PHE A 197 1.93 0.63 -10.33
N SER A 198 1.92 1.72 -9.56
CA SER A 198 0.69 2.45 -9.22
C SER A 198 0.30 3.50 -10.24
N HIS A 199 1.19 3.81 -11.20
CA HIS A 199 1.08 4.94 -12.15
C HIS A 199 0.81 6.28 -11.44
N GLY A 200 1.29 6.38 -10.18
CA GLY A 200 1.18 7.56 -9.36
C GLY A 200 2.18 8.65 -9.72
N SER A 201 2.15 9.71 -8.96
CA SER A 201 3.09 10.82 -9.09
C SER A 201 3.61 11.28 -7.73
N VAL A 202 4.87 11.72 -7.70
CA VAL A 202 5.44 12.42 -6.54
C VAL A 202 4.83 13.81 -6.47
N ILE A 203 4.10 14.10 -5.38
CA ILE A 203 3.49 15.41 -5.15
C ILE A 203 4.38 16.33 -4.29
N SER A 204 5.32 15.76 -3.51
CA SER A 204 6.38 16.50 -2.86
C SER A 204 7.57 15.59 -2.52
N ASP A 205 8.78 16.15 -2.59
CA ASP A 205 10.02 15.53 -2.15
C ASP A 205 10.78 16.58 -1.35
N ASP A 206 10.76 16.45 -0.02
CA ASP A 206 11.33 17.39 0.93
C ASP A 206 12.54 16.75 1.61
N ALA A 207 13.74 17.20 1.24
CA ALA A 207 15.00 16.70 1.80
C ALA A 207 15.23 17.14 3.26
N HIS A 208 14.44 18.10 3.76
CA HIS A 208 14.59 18.72 5.07
C HIS A 208 13.28 18.76 5.86
N ALA A 209 12.45 17.74 5.72
CA ALA A 209 11.21 17.62 6.49
C ALA A 209 11.50 17.63 7.99
N PRO A 210 10.60 18.19 8.81
CA PRO A 210 10.81 18.30 10.27
C PRO A 210 10.92 16.93 10.95
N GLY A 211 12.05 16.68 11.62
CA GLY A 211 12.30 15.41 12.31
C GLY A 211 11.35 15.07 13.45
N VAL A 212 10.54 16.01 13.91
CA VAL A 212 9.47 15.75 14.89
C VAL A 212 8.48 14.69 14.38
N GLU A 213 8.26 14.58 13.06
CA GLU A 213 7.39 13.57 12.44
C GLU A 213 7.91 12.13 12.59
N ILE A 214 9.19 11.98 12.91
CA ILE A 214 9.85 10.69 13.13
C ILE A 214 10.44 10.56 14.54
N GLY A 215 10.00 11.42 15.48
CA GLY A 215 10.46 11.41 16.87
C GLY A 215 11.86 11.99 17.11
N ARG A 216 12.40 12.73 16.16
CA ARG A 216 13.73 13.36 16.21
C ARG A 216 13.63 14.88 16.02
N PRO A 217 13.05 15.62 16.97
CA PRO A 217 12.64 17.02 16.78
C PRO A 217 13.79 17.99 16.47
N SER A 218 15.04 17.61 16.77
CA SER A 218 16.22 18.42 16.45
C SER A 218 16.81 18.17 15.06
N ASP A 219 16.28 17.14 14.35
CA ASP A 219 16.80 16.68 13.07
C ASP A 219 15.88 17.06 11.90
N THR A 220 16.39 16.83 10.71
CA THR A 220 15.59 16.80 9.48
C THR A 220 15.78 15.45 8.79
N TYR A 221 14.83 15.10 7.92
CA TYR A 221 14.88 13.87 7.14
C TYR A 221 14.27 14.09 5.76
N ARG A 222 14.47 13.16 4.82
CA ARG A 222 13.80 13.22 3.51
C ARG A 222 12.43 12.57 3.60
N ARG A 223 11.41 13.30 3.17
CA ARG A 223 10.01 12.86 3.09
C ARG A 223 9.51 12.99 1.66
N ILE A 224 9.03 11.88 1.09
CA ILE A 224 8.43 11.86 -0.25
C ILE A 224 6.95 11.53 -0.13
N ARG A 225 6.10 12.35 -0.73
CA ARG A 225 4.66 12.11 -0.81
C ARG A 225 4.27 11.73 -2.21
N ILE A 226 3.50 10.65 -2.33
CA ILE A 226 3.03 10.08 -3.58
C ILE A 226 1.50 10.04 -3.56
N GLN A 227 0.90 10.40 -4.70
CA GLN A 227 -0.52 10.26 -4.96
C GLN A 227 -0.73 9.31 -6.13
N SER A 228 -1.67 8.38 -5.99
CA SER A 228 -2.08 7.44 -7.04
C SER A 228 -3.56 7.11 -6.92
N ASN A 229 -4.08 6.26 -7.79
CA ASN A 229 -5.44 5.73 -7.66
C ASN A 229 -5.61 4.76 -6.48
N PHE A 230 -4.50 4.29 -5.88
CA PHE A 230 -4.48 3.61 -4.57
C PHE A 230 -4.48 4.59 -3.38
N GLY A 231 -4.56 5.91 -3.58
CA GLY A 231 -4.58 6.91 -2.53
C GLY A 231 -3.22 7.54 -2.23
N LYS A 232 -2.97 7.85 -0.96
CA LYS A 232 -1.82 8.61 -0.50
C LYS A 232 -0.77 7.70 0.13
N LEU A 233 0.49 7.87 -0.28
CA LEU A 233 1.63 7.21 0.33
C LEU A 233 2.67 8.25 0.74
N THR A 234 3.18 8.16 1.96
CA THR A 234 4.32 8.96 2.43
C THR A 234 5.50 8.05 2.79
N VAL A 235 6.61 8.28 2.10
CA VAL A 235 7.88 7.60 2.35
C VAL A 235 8.73 8.44 3.30
N LEU A 236 9.10 7.85 4.43
CA LEU A 236 9.93 8.43 5.47
C LEU A 236 11.31 7.78 5.38
N ALA A 237 12.27 8.51 4.78
CA ALA A 237 13.65 8.03 4.66
C ALA A 237 14.35 8.07 6.03
N THR A 238 14.90 6.95 6.47
CA THR A 238 15.43 6.82 7.82
C THR A 238 16.69 5.96 7.88
N ASP A 239 17.46 6.13 8.93
CA ASP A 239 18.59 5.28 9.33
C ASP A 239 18.17 4.13 10.27
N GLY A 240 16.88 4.01 10.59
CA GLY A 240 16.34 2.99 11.49
C GLY A 240 16.56 3.25 12.99
N GLN A 241 17.27 4.32 13.36
CA GLN A 241 17.51 4.69 14.76
C GLN A 241 16.41 5.61 15.29
N LEU A 242 15.22 5.07 15.42
CA LEU A 242 14.03 5.82 15.79
C LEU A 242 13.54 5.43 17.20
N PRO A 243 13.07 6.41 18.00
CA PRO A 243 12.46 6.08 19.28
C PRO A 243 11.07 5.45 19.08
N TYR A 244 10.62 4.64 20.03
CA TYR A 244 9.23 4.21 20.08
C TYR A 244 8.30 5.45 20.19
N PRO A 245 7.16 5.52 19.45
CA PRO A 245 6.53 4.44 18.67
C PRO A 245 6.83 4.50 17.15
N TYR A 246 7.87 5.15 16.72
CA TYR A 246 8.22 5.30 15.31
C TYR A 246 8.96 4.06 14.74
N GLY A 247 9.03 3.95 13.41
CA GLY A 247 9.86 2.96 12.72
C GLY A 247 9.11 1.77 12.12
N HIS A 248 7.80 1.64 12.33
CA HIS A 248 6.94 0.67 11.66
C HIS A 248 5.88 1.37 10.80
N GLU A 249 5.30 0.65 9.87
CA GLU A 249 4.24 1.19 9.02
C GLU A 249 3.10 1.76 9.88
N VAL A 250 2.63 2.95 9.55
CA VAL A 250 1.56 3.65 10.26
C VAL A 250 0.59 4.25 9.27
N THR A 251 -0.69 4.02 9.46
CA THR A 251 -1.73 4.74 8.70
C THR A 251 -2.03 6.08 9.37
N GLY A 252 -2.01 7.15 8.57
CA GLY A 252 -2.40 8.49 8.97
C GLY A 252 -3.85 8.78 8.59
N TYR A 253 -4.69 9.09 9.57
CA TYR A 253 -6.11 9.43 9.38
C TYR A 253 -6.32 10.93 9.50
N GLU A 254 -6.74 11.57 8.40
CA GLU A 254 -7.06 12.99 8.38
C GLU A 254 -8.45 13.25 8.94
N VAL A 255 -8.54 14.15 9.92
CA VAL A 255 -9.79 14.55 10.57
C VAL A 255 -9.95 16.07 10.52
N SER A 256 -11.18 16.55 10.59
CA SER A 256 -11.46 17.99 10.57
C SER A 256 -11.16 18.68 11.91
N ASP A 257 -11.22 17.96 13.04
CA ASP A 257 -11.01 18.46 14.38
C ASP A 257 -10.19 17.44 15.19
N LEU A 258 -8.87 17.66 15.24
CA LEU A 258 -7.96 16.78 15.98
C LEU A 258 -8.22 16.76 17.48
N PRO A 259 -8.38 17.92 18.17
CA PRO A 259 -8.70 17.94 19.61
C PRO A 259 -9.97 17.15 19.97
N ALA A 260 -11.06 17.38 19.23
CA ALA A 260 -12.32 16.66 19.47
C ALA A 260 -12.20 15.17 19.19
N THR A 261 -11.49 14.79 18.12
CA THR A 261 -11.23 13.37 17.80
C THR A 261 -10.40 12.69 18.88
N LEU A 262 -9.32 13.33 19.35
CA LEU A 262 -8.50 12.80 20.43
C LEU A 262 -9.27 12.69 21.76
N ALA A 263 -10.22 13.58 22.03
CA ALA A 263 -11.08 13.47 23.19
C ALA A 263 -11.98 12.22 23.12
N LYS A 264 -12.61 11.96 21.96
CA LYS A 264 -13.39 10.73 21.71
C LYS A 264 -12.53 9.48 21.83
N ALA A 265 -11.33 9.50 21.23
CA ALA A 265 -10.38 8.40 21.29
C ALA A 265 -10.01 8.04 22.73
N ARG A 266 -9.63 9.04 23.56
CA ARG A 266 -9.32 8.82 24.98
C ARG A 266 -10.50 8.23 25.75
N ALA A 267 -11.72 8.75 25.52
CA ALA A 267 -12.93 8.23 26.16
C ALA A 267 -13.21 6.76 25.77
N ALA A 268 -12.74 6.32 24.61
CA ALA A 268 -12.83 4.94 24.09
C ALA A 268 -11.61 4.06 24.47
N GLY A 269 -10.74 4.52 25.36
CA GLY A 269 -9.59 3.75 25.86
C GLY A 269 -8.36 3.79 24.95
N VAL A 270 -8.32 4.71 23.98
CA VAL A 270 -7.14 4.93 23.13
C VAL A 270 -6.10 5.76 23.88
N GLN A 271 -4.85 5.32 23.85
CA GLN A 271 -3.73 6.03 24.46
C GLN A 271 -3.11 7.02 23.45
N VAL A 272 -2.77 8.22 23.90
CA VAL A 272 -1.97 9.17 23.11
C VAL A 272 -0.51 8.92 23.44
N LEU A 273 0.21 8.29 22.51
CA LEU A 273 1.63 7.97 22.66
C LEU A 273 2.51 9.19 22.41
N VAL A 274 2.19 9.96 21.37
CA VAL A 274 2.86 11.22 21.04
C VAL A 274 1.80 12.32 21.06
N PRO A 275 1.93 13.30 21.98
CA PRO A 275 1.01 14.44 22.03
C PRO A 275 0.97 15.22 20.71
N PRO A 276 -0.07 16.02 20.46
CA PRO A 276 -0.14 16.83 19.25
C PRO A 276 1.12 17.67 19.02
N TYR A 277 1.69 17.53 17.84
CA TYR A 277 2.83 18.30 17.34
C TYR A 277 2.49 18.91 15.98
N THR A 278 3.17 20.01 15.63
CA THR A 278 3.00 20.67 14.33
C THR A 278 4.22 20.45 13.47
N ALA A 279 3.99 20.06 12.21
CA ALA A 279 5.00 19.92 11.18
C ALA A 279 4.50 20.60 9.89
N GLY A 280 4.96 21.82 9.61
CA GLY A 280 4.43 22.68 8.55
C GLY A 280 2.97 23.03 8.85
N GLN A 281 2.07 22.74 7.91
CA GLN A 281 0.64 23.00 8.00
C GLN A 281 -0.16 21.84 8.64
N ARG A 282 0.52 20.81 9.13
CA ARG A 282 -0.09 19.61 9.70
C ARG A 282 0.11 19.59 11.21
N THR A 283 -0.97 19.40 11.94
CA THR A 283 -0.92 19.04 13.35
C THR A 283 -1.31 17.57 13.49
N ALA A 284 -0.48 16.77 14.13
CA ALA A 284 -0.63 15.32 14.21
C ALA A 284 -0.35 14.80 15.62
N ALA A 285 -0.89 13.64 15.94
CA ALA A 285 -0.61 12.87 17.16
C ALA A 285 -0.49 11.39 16.81
N LEU A 286 0.36 10.64 17.52
CA LEU A 286 0.36 9.18 17.45
C LEU A 286 -0.45 8.61 18.59
N VAL A 287 -1.33 7.69 18.27
CA VAL A 287 -2.23 7.05 19.24
C VAL A 287 -2.11 5.54 19.16
N GLN A 288 -2.38 4.85 20.27
CA GLN A 288 -2.48 3.41 20.32
C GLN A 288 -3.88 2.99 20.74
N PHE A 289 -4.54 2.24 19.90
CA PHE A 289 -5.84 1.64 20.16
C PHE A 289 -5.71 0.41 21.07
N PRO A 290 -6.80 0.02 21.79
CA PRO A 290 -6.83 -1.27 22.47
C PRO A 290 -6.41 -2.41 21.53
N GLY A 291 -5.59 -3.35 22.00
CA GLY A 291 -5.03 -4.40 21.16
C GLY A 291 -3.70 -4.05 20.48
N GLY A 292 -3.21 -2.81 20.66
CA GLY A 292 -1.83 -2.44 20.29
C GLY A 292 -1.67 -1.69 18.97
N TYR A 293 -2.70 -1.58 18.13
CA TYR A 293 -2.63 -0.86 16.86
C TYR A 293 -2.25 0.61 17.06
N ILE A 294 -1.19 1.04 16.36
CA ILE A 294 -0.70 2.42 16.40
C ILE A 294 -1.09 3.11 15.09
N ALA A 295 -1.66 4.31 15.21
CA ALA A 295 -2.07 5.15 14.10
C ALA A 295 -1.65 6.61 14.31
N GLU A 296 -1.50 7.33 13.22
CA GLU A 296 -1.43 8.79 13.25
C GLU A 296 -2.84 9.36 13.04
N ILE A 297 -3.22 10.32 13.85
CA ILE A 297 -4.41 11.15 13.60
C ILE A 297 -3.93 12.58 13.38
N HIS A 298 -4.36 13.20 12.29
CA HIS A 298 -3.92 14.55 11.96
C HIS A 298 -5.03 15.43 11.41
N ALA A 299 -4.80 16.74 11.49
CA ALA A 299 -5.58 17.76 10.80
C ALA A 299 -4.64 18.68 10.03
N SER A 300 -5.06 19.11 8.84
CA SER A 300 -4.35 20.11 8.05
C SER A 300 -4.92 21.50 8.34
N SER A 301 -4.06 22.51 8.42
CA SER A 301 -4.47 23.91 8.68
C SER A 301 -5.04 24.62 7.45
N ASP A 302 -5.09 23.97 6.28
CA ASP A 302 -5.57 24.51 5.01
C ASP A 302 -7.07 24.23 4.77
N LYS A 303 -7.94 24.60 5.71
CA LYS A 303 -9.39 24.62 5.48
C LYS A 303 -10.00 25.91 5.98
#